data_06245b0ae49f2dbaa304392d7f3cfaec
#
_entry.id   06245b0ae49f2dbaa304392d7f3cfaec
#
_cell.length_a   1.000
_cell.length_b   1.000
_cell.length_c   1.000
_cell.angle_alpha   90.00
_cell.angle_beta   90.00
_cell.angle_gamma   90.00
#
_symmetry.space_group_name_H-M   'P 1'
#
loop_
_entity.id
_entity.type
_entity.pdbx_description
1 polymer ?
#
loop_
_entity_poly.entity_id
_entity_poly.type
_entity_poly.pdbx_seq_one_letter_code
_entity_poly.pdbx_strand_id
1 'polypeptide(L)' 'MNTKLIGLTTESINFTNNSFRKEIKGMFPVGTMVEIDQDEMEANPGFFHVSLEGTDGRVWAYVSMDQVTAA' A
#
# COMPACT_ATOMS: atom_id res chain seq x y z
N MET A 1 -17.57 -2.97 -10.56
CA MET A 1 -16.32 -2.72 -11.29
C MET A 1 -15.31 -2.10 -10.34
N ASN A 2 -14.19 -2.76 -10.14
CA ASN A 2 -13.19 -2.25 -9.22
C ASN A 2 -12.36 -1.16 -9.88
N THR A 3 -12.48 0.03 -9.34
CA THR A 3 -11.64 1.14 -9.80
C THR A 3 -10.35 1.10 -9.00
N LYS A 4 -9.24 0.89 -9.68
CA LYS A 4 -7.94 0.96 -9.03
C LYS A 4 -7.57 2.41 -8.81
N LEU A 5 -7.21 2.73 -7.59
CA LEU A 5 -6.73 4.05 -7.25
C LEU A 5 -5.22 3.96 -7.07
N ILE A 6 -4.50 4.81 -7.77
CA ILE A 6 -3.05 4.85 -7.71
C ILE A 6 -2.63 6.05 -6.87
N GLY A 7 -1.68 5.82 -5.97
CA GLY A 7 -1.12 6.87 -5.15
C GLY A 7 0.39 6.87 -5.18
N LEU A 8 0.96 7.92 -4.64
CA LEU A 8 2.41 8.06 -4.45
C LEU A 8 2.69 8.23 -2.98
N THR A 9 3.71 7.55 -2.48
CA THR A 9 4.10 7.69 -1.09
C THR A 9 4.74 9.07 -0.87
N THR A 10 4.38 9.70 0.25
CA THR A 10 4.88 11.03 0.60
C THR A 10 6.09 10.98 1.50
N GLU A 11 6.40 9.81 2.04
CA GLU A 11 7.57 9.58 2.88
C GLU A 11 8.00 8.13 2.77
N SER A 12 9.15 7.79 3.33
CA SER A 12 9.62 6.40 3.35
C SER A 12 8.74 5.58 4.27
N ILE A 13 8.32 4.41 3.82
CA ILE A 13 7.42 3.53 4.56
C ILE A 13 8.07 2.16 4.70
N ASN A 14 8.35 1.76 5.94
CA ASN A 14 8.81 0.40 6.23
C ASN A 14 7.60 -0.52 6.27
N PHE A 15 7.73 -1.69 5.67
CA PHE A 15 6.64 -2.67 5.69
C PHE A 15 7.16 -4.05 6.04
N THR A 16 6.25 -4.84 6.62
CA THR A 16 6.45 -6.27 6.83
C THR A 16 5.11 -6.94 6.58
N ASN A 17 5.08 -7.89 5.66
CA ASN A 17 3.86 -8.64 5.40
C ASN A 17 4.17 -10.11 5.15
N ASN A 18 3.17 -10.95 5.34
CA ASN A 18 3.26 -12.37 5.03
C ASN A 18 2.52 -12.66 3.74
N SER A 19 3.20 -13.29 2.81
CA SER A 19 2.64 -13.68 1.52
C SER A 19 3.12 -15.06 1.16
N PHE A 20 2.20 -15.98 0.88
CA PHE A 20 2.55 -17.36 0.51
C PHE A 20 3.48 -18.02 1.54
N ARG A 21 3.19 -17.86 2.84
CA ARG A 21 3.96 -18.40 3.97
C ARG A 21 5.38 -17.84 4.09
N LYS A 22 5.66 -16.74 3.41
CA LYS A 22 6.94 -16.04 3.53
C LYS A 22 6.73 -14.67 4.10
N GLU A 23 7.59 -14.29 5.01
CA GLU A 23 7.64 -12.93 5.52
C GLU A 23 8.42 -12.07 4.54
N ILE A 24 7.80 -10.99 4.10
CA ILE A 24 8.42 -10.04 3.19
C ILE A 24 8.62 -8.74 3.94
N LYS A 25 9.86 -8.28 3.97
CA LYS A 25 10.23 -7.01 4.62
C LYS A 25 10.87 -6.09 3.60
N GLY A 26 10.60 -4.81 3.76
CA GLY A 26 11.24 -3.83 2.90
C GLY A 26 10.83 -2.42 3.25
N MET A 27 11.13 -1.51 2.34
CA MET A 27 10.80 -0.10 2.49
C MET A 27 10.37 0.44 1.15
N PHE A 28 9.29 1.24 1.17
CA PHE A 28 8.90 2.04 0.01
C PHE A 28 9.58 3.39 0.12
N PRO A 29 10.46 3.76 -0.82
CA PRO A 29 11.02 5.12 -0.84
C PRO A 29 9.93 6.16 -1.12
N VAL A 30 10.22 7.41 -0.81
CA VAL A 30 9.36 8.53 -1.18
C VAL A 30 9.09 8.50 -2.68
N GLY A 31 7.84 8.71 -3.09
CA GLY A 31 7.46 8.73 -4.49
C GLY A 31 7.23 7.36 -5.10
N THR A 32 7.10 6.32 -4.27
CA THR A 32 6.77 4.99 -4.77
C THR A 32 5.31 4.95 -5.21
N MET A 33 5.08 4.43 -6.40
CA MET A 33 3.72 4.25 -6.92
C MET A 33 3.10 3.00 -6.33
N VAL A 34 1.94 3.16 -5.71
CA VAL A 34 1.23 2.07 -5.05
C VAL A 34 -0.23 2.05 -5.48
N GLU A 35 -0.84 0.86 -5.42
CA GLU A 35 -2.28 0.70 -5.62
C GLU A 35 -2.96 0.79 -4.25
N ILE A 36 -3.99 1.61 -4.16
CA ILE A 36 -4.76 1.79 -2.92
C ILE A 36 -6.00 0.91 -3.01
N ASP A 37 -6.16 0.01 -2.04
CA ASP A 37 -7.31 -0.87 -1.97
C ASP A 37 -8.43 -0.16 -1.20
N GLN A 38 -9.45 0.28 -1.93
CA GLN A 38 -10.56 1.02 -1.34
C GLN A 38 -11.44 0.15 -0.45
N ASP A 39 -11.55 -1.14 -0.75
CA ASP A 39 -12.37 -2.03 0.06
C ASP A 39 -11.82 -2.19 1.48
N GLU A 40 -10.49 -2.20 1.61
CA GLU A 40 -9.85 -2.30 2.92
C GLU A 40 -9.95 -1.01 3.73
N MET A 41 -10.21 0.12 3.09
CA MET A 41 -10.36 1.40 3.80
C MET A 41 -11.55 1.39 4.75
N GLU A 42 -12.63 0.71 4.38
CA GLU A 42 -13.82 0.63 5.23
C GLU A 42 -13.56 -0.17 6.51
N ALA A 43 -12.72 -1.19 6.41
CA ALA A 43 -12.38 -2.03 7.56
C ALA A 43 -11.42 -1.34 8.53
N ASN A 44 -10.60 -0.43 8.05
CA ASN A 44 -9.57 0.24 8.85
C ASN A 44 -9.60 1.75 8.62
N PRO A 45 -10.56 2.46 9.23
CA PRO A 45 -10.66 3.92 9.06
C PRO A 45 -9.37 4.64 9.47
N GLY A 46 -8.93 5.56 8.66
CA GLY A 46 -7.71 6.32 8.90
C GLY A 46 -6.45 5.71 8.31
N PHE A 47 -6.56 4.49 7.77
CA PHE A 47 -5.44 3.81 7.14
C PHE A 47 -5.83 3.34 5.74
N PHE A 48 -4.84 3.28 4.86
CA PHE A 48 -4.99 2.67 3.55
C PHE A 48 -4.26 1.35 3.51
N HIS A 49 -4.86 0.35 2.87
CA HIS A 49 -4.15 -0.84 2.45
C HIS A 49 -3.58 -0.56 1.06
N VAL A 50 -2.27 -0.54 0.95
CA VAL A 50 -1.62 -0.26 -0.33
C VAL A 50 -0.76 -1.43 -0.73
N SER A 51 -0.65 -1.67 -2.04
CA SER A 51 0.21 -2.71 -2.59
C SER A 51 1.14 -2.09 -3.63
N LEU A 52 2.33 -2.66 -3.73
CA LEU A 52 3.29 -2.19 -4.72
C LEU A 52 2.81 -2.59 -6.12
N GLU A 53 2.76 -1.62 -7.03
CA GLU A 53 2.34 -1.86 -8.39
C GLU A 53 3.24 -2.90 -9.07
N GLY A 54 2.61 -3.81 -9.80
CA GLY A 54 3.34 -4.85 -10.53
C GLY A 54 3.65 -6.11 -9.73
N THR A 55 3.21 -6.19 -8.48
CA THR A 55 3.49 -7.36 -7.62
C THR A 55 2.28 -8.27 -7.40
N ASP A 56 1.15 -7.97 -8.04
CA ASP A 56 -0.11 -8.72 -7.88
C ASP A 56 -0.56 -8.80 -6.41
N GLY A 57 -0.30 -7.74 -5.65
CA GLY A 57 -0.69 -7.68 -4.24
C GLY A 57 0.20 -8.47 -3.30
N ARG A 58 1.34 -8.97 -3.76
CA ARG A 58 2.25 -9.73 -2.91
C ARG A 58 3.01 -8.85 -1.92
N VAL A 59 3.29 -7.61 -2.31
CA VAL A 59 3.96 -6.64 -1.46
C VAL A 59 2.95 -5.58 -1.08
N TRP A 60 2.60 -5.51 0.19
CA TRP A 60 1.56 -4.60 0.66
C TRP A 60 1.91 -4.05 2.04
N ALA A 61 1.23 -3.00 2.42
CA ALA A 61 1.39 -2.38 3.74
C ALA A 61 0.12 -1.63 4.12
N TYR A 62 -0.08 -1.43 5.42
CA TYR A 62 -1.06 -0.46 5.92
C TYR A 62 -0.31 0.84 6.18
N VAL A 63 -0.82 1.92 5.64
CA VAL A 63 -0.20 3.24 5.76
C VAL A 63 -1.21 4.24 6.24
N SER A 64 -0.74 5.27 6.94
CA SER A 64 -1.58 6.39 7.31
C SER A 64 -2.01 7.16 6.06
N MET A 65 -3.19 7.77 6.11
CA MET A 65 -3.70 8.58 5.00
C MET A 65 -2.74 9.71 4.61
N ASP A 66 -1.92 10.18 5.56
CA ASP A 66 -0.94 11.24 5.31
C ASP A 66 0.30 10.77 4.57
N GLN A 67 0.49 9.46 4.48
CA GLN A 67 1.70 8.87 3.88
C GLN A 67 1.55 8.60 2.39
N VAL A 68 0.38 8.82 1.83
CA VAL A 68 0.09 8.58 0.41
C VAL A 68 -0.73 9.74 -0.13
N THR A 69 -0.39 10.19 -1.33
CA THR A 69 -1.15 11.21 -2.04
C THR A 69 -1.62 10.63 -3.38
N ALA A 70 -2.69 11.17 -3.92
CA ALA A 70 -3.19 10.74 -5.23
C ALA A 70 -2.15 11.02 -6.31
N ALA A 71 -1.96 10.06 -7.18
CA ALA A 71 -1.07 10.22 -8.32
C ALA A 71 -1.70 11.05 -9.42
#